data_838f26c82f2ef0477ec77439ffb19813
#
_entry.id   838f26c82f2ef0477ec77439ffb19813
#
_cell.length_a   1.000
_cell.length_b   1.000
_cell.length_c   1.000
_cell.angle_alpha   90.00
_cell.angle_beta   90.00
_cell.angle_gamma   90.00
#
_symmetry.space_group_name_H-M   'P 1'
#
loop_
_entity.id
_entity.type
_entity.pdbx_description
1 polymer ?
#
loop_
_entity_poly.entity_id
_entity_poly.type
_entity_poly.pdbx_seq_one_letter_code
_entity_poly.pdbx_strand_id
1 'polypeptide(L)'
;MTTDNGSTELGLERLTENLQRVEALTQRLLAAVSHKKPVRPALQGPGHELFAKAATAYVTEMMSNPSRVIEQQIAYWGQSLQHFVDSQSAPADRRFSDPLWNEHPYFNFIKQQYLLNTKAMEAAVAQMDNVDTRERQKLDFFSRQIMDLFSPSNFLGTNPQALARAVETDGESLVRGLENLVRDIEANNGDLMVTLADQGAFDVGGNIATTPGKVVFRNHLFELIQYSPTTQTVQEVPLVVFPPWINKFYIMDLRPENSLVKWIVDQGFTLFVVSWINPDASMRDTGVSTYIEDGFLTAIEQVKKICDVPQVNATGYCIGGTTLSLTLALLAQRGDTSVKSATLFTTLTDFSDQGEMSVFLDNDFVDGIAAEVEDYGILDKFFMSRTFSFLRSNDLIYGPAIRHYMMGETPPAFDLLYWNGDGTNLPGRMAIEYLRGLCQKNQFADGGFEVCGARLQLSDIVVPVCAVACETDHIAAWAQSYRGVQQMTGADRHFILAESGHVAGIINPPQRNKYGYYTQKSLAQSPEDWQSSATYTKGSWWPAWKDWLMLQSGESLKARKPKSPKGLKLSNAPGQYVLK
;
A
#
# COMPACT_ATOMS: atom_id res chain seq x y z
N MET A 1 18.76 -53.86 27.28
CA MET A 1 19.40 -52.52 27.35
C MET A 1 20.31 -52.34 26.14
N THR A 2 19.77 -52.15 24.94
CA THR A 2 20.53 -51.87 23.70
C THR A 2 19.60 -51.23 22.66
N THR A 3 19.05 -50.03 22.94
CA THR A 3 18.26 -49.27 21.94
C THR A 3 18.35 -47.74 22.12
N ASP A 4 19.37 -47.21 22.79
CA ASP A 4 19.44 -45.75 23.05
C ASP A 4 20.69 -45.05 22.47
N ASN A 5 21.66 -45.75 21.88
CA ASN A 5 22.84 -45.14 21.31
C ASN A 5 22.63 -44.54 19.92
N GLY A 6 21.73 -45.06 19.10
CA GLY A 6 21.51 -44.59 17.74
C GLY A 6 20.75 -43.27 17.66
N SER A 7 19.83 -43.00 18.58
CA SER A 7 19.10 -41.73 18.65
C SER A 7 19.95 -40.59 19.15
N THR A 8 20.87 -40.88 20.06
CA THR A 8 21.81 -39.88 20.61
C THR A 8 22.92 -39.49 19.60
N GLU A 9 23.44 -40.47 18.82
CA GLU A 9 24.39 -40.20 17.74
C GLU A 9 23.79 -39.35 16.61
N LEU A 10 22.58 -39.69 16.14
CA LEU A 10 21.84 -38.90 15.14
C LEU A 10 21.51 -37.48 15.64
N GLY A 11 21.23 -37.31 16.93
CA GLY A 11 20.99 -35.99 17.54
C GLY A 11 22.26 -35.13 17.61
N LEU A 12 23.42 -35.75 17.90
CA LEU A 12 24.72 -35.06 17.92
C LEU A 12 25.19 -34.67 16.51
N GLU A 13 24.98 -35.50 15.51
CA GLU A 13 25.29 -35.18 14.10
C GLU A 13 24.46 -34.00 13.61
N ARG A 14 23.14 -34.00 13.85
CA ARG A 14 22.25 -32.87 13.51
C ARG A 14 22.65 -31.58 14.21
N LEU A 15 22.97 -31.65 15.51
CA LEU A 15 23.42 -30.49 16.26
C LEU A 15 24.71 -29.90 15.68
N THR A 16 25.66 -30.76 15.31
CA THR A 16 26.94 -30.36 14.71
C THR A 16 26.71 -29.70 13.35
N GLU A 17 25.85 -30.28 12.51
CA GLU A 17 25.47 -29.73 11.21
C GLU A 17 24.79 -28.35 11.37
N ASN A 18 23.83 -28.24 12.30
CA ASN A 18 23.12 -26.98 12.58
C ASN A 18 24.07 -25.90 13.10
N LEU A 19 25.05 -26.22 13.93
CA LEU A 19 26.07 -25.27 14.41
C LEU A 19 26.97 -24.77 13.27
N GLN A 20 27.38 -25.64 12.35
CA GLN A 20 28.16 -25.24 11.17
C GLN A 20 27.36 -24.33 10.24
N ARG A 21 26.06 -24.62 10.02
CA ARG A 21 25.16 -23.77 9.24
C ARG A 21 25.01 -22.39 9.89
N VAL A 22 24.78 -22.33 11.21
CA VAL A 22 24.67 -21.07 11.95
C VAL A 22 25.97 -20.24 11.86
N GLU A 23 27.15 -20.87 11.95
CA GLU A 23 28.43 -20.16 11.81
C GLU A 23 28.57 -19.55 10.40
N ALA A 24 28.30 -20.32 9.35
CA ALA A 24 28.36 -19.85 7.97
C ALA A 24 27.34 -18.71 7.71
N LEU A 25 26.11 -18.84 8.23
CA LEU A 25 25.08 -17.82 8.13
C LEU A 25 25.44 -16.54 8.88
N THR A 26 26.08 -16.65 10.04
CA THR A 26 26.55 -15.49 10.81
C THR A 26 27.62 -14.71 10.04
N GLN A 27 28.55 -15.40 9.38
CA GLN A 27 29.56 -14.75 8.54
C GLN A 27 28.93 -14.03 7.34
N ARG A 28 27.96 -14.66 6.66
CA ARG A 28 27.19 -14.04 5.57
C ARG A 28 26.42 -12.80 6.05
N LEU A 29 25.76 -12.89 7.20
CA LEU A 29 25.04 -11.78 7.81
C LEU A 29 25.97 -10.58 8.05
N LEU A 30 27.13 -10.82 8.68
CA LEU A 30 28.11 -9.76 8.94
C LEU A 30 28.62 -9.13 7.64
N ALA A 31 28.89 -9.94 6.60
CA ALA A 31 29.29 -9.44 5.30
C ALA A 31 28.18 -8.59 4.65
N ALA A 32 26.94 -9.05 4.67
CA ALA A 32 25.80 -8.32 4.10
C ALA A 32 25.56 -6.98 4.79
N VAL A 33 25.58 -6.95 6.13
CA VAL A 33 25.38 -5.72 6.92
C VAL A 33 26.53 -4.72 6.72
N SER A 34 27.76 -5.19 6.48
CA SER A 34 28.90 -4.29 6.22
C SER A 34 28.77 -3.50 4.92
N HIS A 35 27.93 -3.94 3.98
CA HIS A 35 27.65 -3.26 2.72
C HIS A 35 26.49 -2.27 2.80
N LYS A 36 25.84 -2.16 3.97
CA LYS A 36 24.72 -1.26 4.19
C LYS A 36 25.12 0.19 3.93
N LYS A 37 24.41 0.87 3.03
CA LYS A 37 24.58 2.30 2.83
C LYS A 37 24.10 3.05 4.06
N PRO A 38 24.83 4.08 4.52
CA PRO A 38 24.36 4.94 5.60
C PRO A 38 23.07 5.63 5.15
N VAL A 39 21.98 5.37 5.85
CA VAL A 39 20.69 6.05 5.63
C VAL A 39 20.73 7.37 6.39
N ARG A 40 20.27 8.47 5.77
CA ARG A 40 20.18 9.76 6.44
C ARG A 40 19.32 9.65 7.72
N PRO A 41 19.71 10.27 8.83
CA PRO A 41 18.95 10.18 10.09
C PRO A 41 17.46 10.51 9.93
N ALA A 42 17.13 11.54 9.15
CA ALA A 42 15.76 11.95 8.88
C ALA A 42 14.92 10.86 8.17
N LEU A 43 15.55 9.92 7.46
CA LEU A 43 14.91 8.86 6.68
C LEU A 43 14.97 7.49 7.34
N GLN A 44 15.57 7.38 8.53
CA GLN A 44 15.67 6.10 9.23
C GLN A 44 14.34 5.58 9.81
N GLY A 45 13.25 6.27 9.52
CA GLY A 45 11.93 6.03 10.11
C GLY A 45 11.79 6.82 11.41
N PRO A 46 10.85 6.49 12.31
CA PRO A 46 10.73 7.14 13.61
C PRO A 46 12.04 7.01 14.36
N GLY A 47 12.95 7.94 14.07
CA GLY A 47 14.34 7.91 14.55
C GLY A 47 14.42 8.26 16.02
N HIS A 48 15.60 8.02 16.60
CA HIS A 48 15.93 8.36 17.99
C HIS A 48 15.54 9.78 18.40
N GLU A 49 15.53 10.75 17.46
CA GLU A 49 15.16 12.13 17.76
C GLU A 49 13.67 12.32 18.01
N LEU A 50 12.81 11.66 17.24
CA LEU A 50 11.36 11.70 17.47
C LEU A 50 10.99 10.95 18.75
N PHE A 51 11.68 9.86 19.00
CA PHE A 51 11.63 9.10 20.25
C PHE A 51 12.05 9.98 21.44
N ALA A 52 13.16 10.71 21.29
CA ALA A 52 13.65 11.63 22.30
C ALA A 52 12.68 12.81 22.51
N LYS A 53 12.10 13.37 21.45
CA LYS A 53 11.09 14.44 21.54
C LYS A 53 9.80 13.93 22.23
N ALA A 54 9.29 12.77 21.84
CA ALA A 54 8.11 12.17 22.47
C ALA A 54 8.38 11.79 23.93
N ALA A 55 9.52 11.19 24.22
CA ALA A 55 9.95 10.86 25.59
C ALA A 55 10.17 12.14 26.42
N THR A 56 10.77 13.18 25.85
CA THR A 56 10.98 14.47 26.52
C THR A 56 9.64 15.16 26.80
N ALA A 57 8.71 15.18 25.84
CA ALA A 57 7.37 15.72 26.04
C ALA A 57 6.63 14.96 27.15
N TYR A 58 6.68 13.63 27.13
CA TYR A 58 6.10 12.77 28.16
C TYR A 58 6.72 13.03 29.56
N VAL A 59 8.06 13.08 29.65
CA VAL A 59 8.75 13.38 30.90
C VAL A 59 8.45 14.79 31.40
N THR A 60 8.36 15.78 30.51
CA THR A 60 8.02 17.17 30.85
C THR A 60 6.61 17.25 31.40
N GLU A 61 5.63 16.57 30.80
CA GLU A 61 4.26 16.49 31.30
C GLU A 61 4.21 15.78 32.65
N MET A 62 4.93 14.68 32.81
CA MET A 62 5.08 13.98 34.10
C MET A 62 5.65 14.89 35.20
N MET A 63 6.62 15.71 34.87
CA MET A 63 7.20 16.66 35.85
C MET A 63 6.32 17.86 36.14
N SER A 64 5.50 18.28 35.18
CA SER A 64 4.57 19.42 35.33
C SER A 64 3.31 19.07 36.12
N ASN A 65 2.89 17.80 36.13
CA ASN A 65 1.66 17.31 36.76
C ASN A 65 1.89 16.04 37.61
N PRO A 66 2.66 16.12 38.74
CA PRO A 66 3.03 14.93 39.53
C PRO A 66 1.82 14.19 40.15
N SER A 67 0.75 14.92 40.52
CA SER A 67 -0.47 14.32 41.06
C SER A 67 -1.19 13.42 40.06
N ARG A 68 -1.23 13.83 38.80
CA ARG A 68 -1.81 13.06 37.68
C ARG A 68 -1.04 11.75 37.42
N VAL A 69 0.28 11.78 37.57
CA VAL A 69 1.14 10.59 37.47
C VAL A 69 0.88 9.61 38.61
N ILE A 70 0.71 10.12 39.83
CA ILE A 70 0.38 9.28 40.99
C ILE A 70 -0.99 8.63 40.83
N GLU A 71 -2.01 9.38 40.37
CA GLU A 71 -3.34 8.85 40.08
C GLU A 71 -3.32 7.77 38.98
N GLN A 72 -2.53 7.98 37.92
CA GLN A 72 -2.34 6.99 36.85
C GLN A 72 -1.62 5.74 37.37
N GLN A 73 -0.61 5.89 38.21
CA GLN A 73 0.09 4.77 38.85
C GLN A 73 -0.85 3.96 39.77
N ILE A 74 -1.68 4.62 40.56
CA ILE A 74 -2.65 3.95 41.43
C ILE A 74 -3.71 3.22 40.60
N ALA A 75 -4.22 3.87 39.54
CA ALA A 75 -5.17 3.24 38.60
C ALA A 75 -4.54 2.03 37.88
N TYR A 76 -3.27 2.13 37.48
CA TYR A 76 -2.50 1.05 36.85
C TYR A 76 -2.36 -0.15 37.79
N TRP A 77 -1.93 0.06 39.06
CA TRP A 77 -1.80 -1.02 40.04
C TRP A 77 -3.15 -1.61 40.43
N GLY A 78 -4.20 -0.80 40.55
CA GLY A 78 -5.55 -1.26 40.81
C GLY A 78 -6.09 -2.14 39.68
N GLN A 79 -5.89 -1.74 38.42
CA GLN A 79 -6.26 -2.52 37.24
C GLN A 79 -5.41 -3.80 37.09
N SER A 80 -4.11 -3.73 37.38
CA SER A 80 -3.23 -4.91 37.37
C SER A 80 -3.69 -5.98 38.36
N LEU A 81 -4.14 -5.58 39.54
CA LEU A 81 -4.70 -6.49 40.56
C LEU A 81 -6.08 -7.04 40.17
N GLN A 82 -6.95 -6.23 39.57
CA GLN A 82 -8.25 -6.68 39.07
C GLN A 82 -8.12 -7.65 37.90
N HIS A 83 -7.21 -7.39 36.93
CA HIS A 83 -6.98 -8.28 35.80
C HIS A 83 -6.32 -9.61 36.19
N PHE A 84 -5.60 -9.65 37.29
CA PHE A 84 -5.07 -10.91 37.83
C PHE A 84 -6.22 -11.81 38.38
N VAL A 85 -7.35 -11.20 38.75
CA VAL A 85 -8.54 -11.91 39.26
C VAL A 85 -9.57 -12.19 38.14
N ASP A 86 -9.70 -11.28 37.15
CA ASP A 86 -10.67 -11.38 36.04
C ASP A 86 -9.98 -11.74 34.72
N SER A 87 -9.79 -13.01 34.48
CA SER A 87 -9.17 -13.53 33.23
C SER A 87 -10.09 -13.51 31.99
N GLN A 88 -11.14 -12.67 31.98
CA GLN A 88 -12.12 -12.62 30.87
C GLN A 88 -12.24 -11.22 30.26
N SER A 89 -12.06 -11.18 28.93
CA SER A 89 -12.44 -10.14 27.95
C SER A 89 -11.43 -9.01 27.65
N ALA A 90 -10.26 -9.38 27.10
CA ALA A 90 -9.58 -8.46 26.19
C ALA A 90 -10.15 -8.61 24.75
N PRO A 91 -10.24 -7.53 23.93
CA PRO A 91 -10.58 -7.67 22.52
C PRO A 91 -9.70 -8.71 21.84
N ALA A 92 -10.25 -9.46 20.86
CA ALA A 92 -9.52 -10.51 20.16
C ALA A 92 -8.35 -9.94 19.35
N ASP A 93 -7.18 -9.86 19.96
CA ASP A 93 -5.94 -9.49 19.31
C ASP A 93 -5.34 -10.71 18.61
N ARG A 94 -5.20 -10.65 17.29
CA ARG A 94 -4.72 -11.76 16.46
C ARG A 94 -3.31 -12.23 16.82
N ARG A 95 -2.48 -11.37 17.40
CA ARG A 95 -1.13 -11.72 17.87
C ARG A 95 -1.15 -12.78 18.97
N PHE A 96 -2.22 -12.85 19.74
CA PHE A 96 -2.41 -13.74 20.88
C PHE A 96 -3.49 -14.80 20.61
N SER A 97 -3.59 -15.27 19.35
CA SER A 97 -4.59 -16.26 18.93
C SER A 97 -4.28 -17.68 19.39
N ASP A 98 -3.02 -18.00 19.70
CA ASP A 98 -2.65 -19.33 20.20
C ASP A 98 -3.26 -19.57 21.58
N PRO A 99 -3.84 -20.77 21.84
CA PRO A 99 -4.45 -21.11 23.13
C PRO A 99 -3.52 -20.95 24.33
N LEU A 100 -2.21 -21.21 24.19
CA LEU A 100 -1.22 -21.07 25.27
C LEU A 100 -1.13 -19.65 25.83
N TRP A 101 -1.49 -18.64 25.06
CA TRP A 101 -1.58 -17.26 25.56
C TRP A 101 -2.65 -17.07 26.64
N ASN A 102 -3.63 -17.97 26.72
CA ASN A 102 -4.70 -17.95 27.72
C ASN A 102 -4.54 -19.04 28.77
N GLU A 103 -4.07 -20.23 28.36
CA GLU A 103 -4.05 -21.43 29.19
C GLU A 103 -2.79 -21.56 30.05
N HIS A 104 -1.64 -21.06 29.55
CA HIS A 104 -0.38 -21.16 30.29
C HIS A 104 -0.16 -19.91 31.17
N PRO A 105 0.03 -20.05 32.49
CA PRO A 105 0.11 -18.94 33.43
C PRO A 105 1.16 -17.89 33.08
N TYR A 106 2.36 -18.30 32.65
CA TYR A 106 3.44 -17.42 32.26
C TYR A 106 3.09 -16.58 31.02
N PHE A 107 2.61 -17.19 29.94
CA PHE A 107 2.28 -16.46 28.72
C PHE A 107 1.06 -15.58 28.91
N ASN A 108 0.07 -16.04 29.69
CA ASN A 108 -1.09 -15.22 30.02
C ASN A 108 -0.66 -13.97 30.81
N PHE A 109 0.17 -14.13 31.83
CA PHE A 109 0.68 -13.00 32.61
C PHE A 109 1.40 -11.96 31.72
N ILE A 110 2.34 -12.39 30.88
CA ILE A 110 3.07 -11.49 29.98
C ILE A 110 2.12 -10.77 29.01
N LYS A 111 1.18 -11.49 28.41
CA LYS A 111 0.15 -10.90 27.54
C LYS A 111 -0.67 -9.84 28.28
N GLN A 112 -1.15 -10.13 29.47
CA GLN A 112 -1.96 -9.20 30.25
C GLN A 112 -1.17 -7.94 30.63
N GLN A 113 0.08 -8.08 31.06
CA GLN A 113 0.97 -6.96 31.35
C GLN A 113 1.20 -6.10 30.11
N TYR A 114 1.46 -6.71 28.97
CA TYR A 114 1.61 -6.00 27.70
C TYR A 114 0.36 -5.20 27.32
N LEU A 115 -0.83 -5.82 27.36
CA LEU A 115 -2.10 -5.17 27.02
C LEU A 115 -2.43 -4.03 28.00
N LEU A 116 -2.11 -4.18 29.28
CA LEU A 116 -2.28 -3.14 30.26
C LEU A 116 -1.35 -1.94 30.01
N ASN A 117 -0.07 -2.22 29.70
CA ASN A 117 0.90 -1.18 29.38
C ASN A 117 0.50 -0.42 28.09
N THR A 118 -0.03 -1.12 27.08
CA THR A 118 -0.54 -0.50 25.85
C THR A 118 -1.69 0.46 26.17
N LYS A 119 -2.69 0.01 26.94
CA LYS A 119 -3.80 0.87 27.35
C LYS A 119 -3.37 2.08 28.19
N ALA A 120 -2.40 1.87 29.07
CA ALA A 120 -1.85 2.97 29.89
C ALA A 120 -1.12 4.01 29.03
N MET A 121 -0.35 3.58 28.02
CA MET A 121 0.30 4.47 27.08
C MET A 121 -0.72 5.25 26.22
N GLU A 122 -1.71 4.57 25.68
CA GLU A 122 -2.80 5.21 24.91
C GLU A 122 -3.54 6.26 25.76
N ALA A 123 -3.87 5.92 27.02
CA ALA A 123 -4.52 6.84 27.93
C ALA A 123 -3.62 8.05 28.27
N ALA A 124 -2.31 7.82 28.44
CA ALA A 124 -1.36 8.90 28.72
C ALA A 124 -1.27 9.88 27.53
N VAL A 125 -1.16 9.37 26.30
CA VAL A 125 -1.13 10.21 25.10
C VAL A 125 -2.46 10.96 24.90
N ALA A 126 -3.61 10.29 25.11
CA ALA A 126 -4.93 10.91 24.99
C ALA A 126 -5.16 12.06 25.98
N GLN A 127 -4.53 12.01 27.16
CA GLN A 127 -4.67 13.00 28.24
C GLN A 127 -3.66 14.15 28.16
N MET A 128 -2.74 14.16 27.19
CA MET A 128 -1.80 15.26 27.02
C MET A 128 -2.53 16.55 26.62
N ASP A 129 -2.41 17.59 27.44
CA ASP A 129 -2.93 18.92 27.18
C ASP A 129 -1.93 19.74 26.33
N ASN A 130 -2.42 20.73 25.60
CA ASN A 130 -1.61 21.68 24.81
C ASN A 130 -0.78 21.06 23.64
N VAL A 131 -1.22 19.91 23.14
CA VAL A 131 -0.65 19.26 21.94
C VAL A 131 -1.57 19.56 20.78
N ASP A 132 -1.04 20.07 19.66
CA ASP A 132 -1.86 20.29 18.46
C ASP A 132 -2.28 18.95 17.83
N THR A 133 -3.28 19.01 16.94
CA THR A 133 -3.87 17.79 16.34
C THR A 133 -2.82 16.95 15.58
N ARG A 134 -1.89 17.60 14.90
CA ARG A 134 -0.85 16.90 14.11
C ARG A 134 0.22 16.26 15.00
N GLU A 135 0.64 16.97 16.05
CA GLU A 135 1.55 16.42 17.07
C GLU A 135 0.89 15.24 17.80
N ARG A 136 -0.40 15.34 18.11
CA ARG A 136 -1.16 14.23 18.72
C ARG A 136 -1.19 13.00 17.82
N GLN A 137 -1.50 13.17 16.54
CA GLN A 137 -1.46 12.05 15.56
C GLN A 137 -0.08 11.38 15.50
N LYS A 138 1.01 12.16 15.56
CA LYS A 138 2.37 11.63 15.63
C LYS A 138 2.62 10.84 16.90
N LEU A 139 2.24 11.40 18.05
CA LEU A 139 2.40 10.72 19.34
C LEU A 139 1.61 9.41 19.40
N ASP A 140 0.38 9.40 18.93
CA ASP A 140 -0.47 8.21 18.84
C ASP A 140 0.15 7.14 17.93
N PHE A 141 0.63 7.55 16.76
CA PHE A 141 1.26 6.63 15.82
C PHE A 141 2.55 6.02 16.37
N PHE A 142 3.46 6.85 16.89
CA PHE A 142 4.75 6.37 17.35
C PHE A 142 4.67 5.59 18.65
N SER A 143 3.80 5.98 19.59
CA SER A 143 3.56 5.17 20.79
C SER A 143 3.03 3.78 20.43
N ARG A 144 2.12 3.68 19.47
CA ARG A 144 1.65 2.40 18.93
C ARG A 144 2.79 1.59 18.30
N GLN A 145 3.63 2.21 17.44
CA GLN A 145 4.79 1.53 16.85
C GLN A 145 5.76 0.98 17.90
N ILE A 146 5.98 1.73 18.99
CA ILE A 146 6.80 1.30 20.12
C ILE A 146 6.16 0.09 20.81
N MET A 147 4.87 0.19 21.13
CA MET A 147 4.18 -0.92 21.77
C MET A 147 4.17 -2.16 20.88
N ASP A 148 3.93 -2.02 19.59
CA ASP A 148 3.96 -3.13 18.64
C ASP A 148 5.35 -3.79 18.58
N LEU A 149 6.43 -3.01 18.57
CA LEU A 149 7.80 -3.51 18.61
C LEU A 149 8.06 -4.38 19.85
N PHE A 150 7.58 -3.93 21.02
CA PHE A 150 7.77 -4.62 22.30
C PHE A 150 6.68 -5.67 22.59
N SER A 151 5.85 -6.01 21.62
CA SER A 151 4.88 -7.10 21.79
C SER A 151 5.61 -8.41 22.17
N PRO A 152 5.17 -9.13 23.20
CA PRO A 152 5.79 -10.39 23.60
C PRO A 152 5.74 -11.46 22.52
N SER A 153 4.85 -11.34 21.55
CA SER A 153 4.82 -12.20 20.37
C SER A 153 6.08 -12.08 19.48
N ASN A 154 6.79 -10.96 19.55
CA ASN A 154 7.94 -10.67 18.68
C ASN A 154 9.27 -11.26 19.18
N PHE A 155 9.28 -11.92 20.33
CA PHE A 155 10.51 -12.47 20.91
C PHE A 155 10.39 -13.98 21.11
N LEU A 156 11.42 -14.73 20.69
CA LEU A 156 11.43 -16.19 20.80
C LEU A 156 11.12 -16.68 22.23
N GLY A 157 11.74 -16.08 23.24
CA GLY A 157 11.60 -16.50 24.64
C GLY A 157 10.21 -16.25 25.24
N THR A 158 9.38 -15.45 24.60
CA THR A 158 8.04 -15.11 25.09
C THR A 158 6.93 -15.52 24.11
N ASN A 159 7.26 -16.01 22.91
CA ASN A 159 6.28 -16.48 21.92
C ASN A 159 6.06 -18.00 22.06
N PRO A 160 4.89 -18.46 22.54
CA PRO A 160 4.63 -19.88 22.78
C PRO A 160 4.67 -20.73 21.50
N GLN A 161 4.18 -20.23 20.37
CA GLN A 161 4.19 -20.93 19.09
C GLN A 161 5.62 -21.14 18.56
N ALA A 162 6.43 -20.08 18.63
CA ALA A 162 7.81 -20.14 18.17
C ALA A 162 8.65 -21.09 19.05
N LEU A 163 8.43 -21.07 20.36
CA LEU A 163 9.08 -22.01 21.31
C LEU A 163 8.65 -23.45 21.04
N ALA A 164 7.35 -23.70 20.90
CA ALA A 164 6.84 -25.04 20.59
C ALA A 164 7.43 -25.56 19.28
N ARG A 165 7.45 -24.72 18.24
CA ARG A 165 8.01 -25.07 16.94
C ARG A 165 9.51 -25.36 16.99
N ALA A 166 10.27 -24.61 17.77
CA ALA A 166 11.69 -24.85 17.96
C ALA A 166 11.94 -26.21 18.63
N VAL A 167 11.16 -26.56 19.65
CA VAL A 167 11.24 -27.86 20.33
C VAL A 167 10.82 -29.00 19.40
N GLU A 168 9.69 -28.88 18.69
CA GLU A 168 9.17 -29.91 17.76
C GLU A 168 10.16 -30.24 16.63
N THR A 169 10.98 -29.28 16.24
CA THR A 169 11.92 -29.39 15.11
C THR A 169 13.37 -29.59 15.54
N ASP A 170 13.64 -29.84 16.82
CA ASP A 170 15.00 -29.92 17.37
C ASP A 170 15.88 -28.70 16.99
N GLY A 171 15.28 -27.50 16.95
CA GLY A 171 15.95 -26.25 16.58
C GLY A 171 16.09 -25.98 15.09
N GLU A 172 15.73 -26.91 14.22
CA GLU A 172 15.83 -26.73 12.76
C GLU A 172 15.00 -25.52 12.25
N SER A 173 13.85 -25.25 12.86
CA SER A 173 13.06 -24.05 12.53
C SER A 173 13.83 -22.75 12.71
N LEU A 174 14.67 -22.65 13.74
CA LEU A 174 15.49 -21.47 14.00
C LEU A 174 16.64 -21.32 13.00
N VAL A 175 17.25 -22.42 12.58
CA VAL A 175 18.30 -22.41 11.54
C VAL A 175 17.72 -21.95 10.22
N ARG A 176 16.58 -22.50 9.79
CA ARG A 176 15.86 -22.04 8.59
C ARG A 176 15.39 -20.59 8.71
N GLY A 177 14.98 -20.20 9.91
CA GLY A 177 14.63 -18.81 10.19
C GLY A 177 15.80 -17.86 9.99
N LEU A 178 17.00 -18.24 10.46
CA LEU A 178 18.23 -17.47 10.22
C LEU A 178 18.60 -17.45 8.73
N GLU A 179 18.43 -18.55 7.99
CA GLU A 179 18.63 -18.60 6.53
C GLU A 179 17.70 -17.60 5.80
N ASN A 180 16.42 -17.55 6.19
CA ASN A 180 15.47 -16.59 5.64
C ASN A 180 15.88 -15.15 5.94
N LEU A 181 16.28 -14.85 7.17
CA LEU A 181 16.75 -13.53 7.58
C LEU A 181 18.00 -13.08 6.79
N VAL A 182 19.00 -13.95 6.68
CA VAL A 182 20.23 -13.64 5.93
C VAL A 182 19.92 -13.39 4.46
N ARG A 183 19.09 -14.23 3.85
CA ARG A 183 18.64 -14.04 2.46
C ARG A 183 17.96 -12.71 2.25
N ASP A 184 17.06 -12.32 3.15
CA ASP A 184 16.33 -11.06 3.04
C ASP A 184 17.25 -9.83 3.18
N ILE A 185 18.25 -9.89 4.08
CA ILE A 185 19.25 -8.82 4.24
C ILE A 185 20.19 -8.76 3.02
N GLU A 186 20.64 -9.89 2.49
CA GLU A 186 21.48 -9.95 1.28
C GLU A 186 20.74 -9.38 0.06
N ALA A 187 19.47 -9.75 -0.12
CA ALA A 187 18.64 -9.29 -1.23
C ALA A 187 18.37 -7.76 -1.19
N ASN A 188 18.47 -7.14 -0.01
CA ASN A 188 18.20 -5.72 0.20
C ASN A 188 19.45 -4.90 0.56
N ASN A 189 20.63 -5.29 0.09
CA ASN A 189 21.90 -4.55 0.26
C ASN A 189 22.24 -4.22 1.72
N GLY A 190 21.96 -5.13 2.63
CA GLY A 190 22.25 -4.98 4.06
C GLY A 190 21.10 -4.37 4.87
N ASP A 191 20.01 -3.97 4.25
CA ASP A 191 18.79 -3.54 4.94
C ASP A 191 17.85 -4.72 5.19
N LEU A 192 17.15 -4.70 6.32
CA LEU A 192 16.14 -5.69 6.62
C LEU A 192 14.79 -5.30 6.02
N MET A 193 14.34 -6.09 5.05
CA MET A 193 13.00 -6.03 4.50
C MET A 193 12.43 -7.44 4.47
N VAL A 194 11.32 -7.65 5.19
CA VAL A 194 10.73 -8.98 5.32
C VAL A 194 10.11 -9.39 3.99
N THR A 195 10.51 -10.52 3.44
CA THR A 195 9.89 -11.09 2.22
C THR A 195 8.49 -11.57 2.53
N LEU A 196 7.47 -10.96 1.89
CA LEU A 196 6.06 -11.21 2.19
C LEU A 196 5.46 -12.35 1.38
N ALA A 197 6.05 -12.70 0.24
CA ALA A 197 5.59 -13.76 -0.65
C ALA A 197 6.75 -14.57 -1.22
N ASP A 198 6.49 -15.82 -1.57
CA ASP A 198 7.45 -16.66 -2.28
C ASP A 198 7.78 -16.05 -3.64
N GLN A 199 9.03 -15.57 -3.79
CA GLN A 199 9.52 -14.93 -4.99
C GLN A 199 9.65 -15.90 -6.18
N GLY A 200 9.78 -17.20 -5.92
CA GLY A 200 9.83 -18.23 -6.94
C GLY A 200 8.47 -18.72 -7.44
N ALA A 201 7.37 -18.34 -6.76
CA ALA A 201 6.03 -18.80 -7.09
C ALA A 201 5.39 -18.05 -8.28
N PHE A 202 5.92 -16.89 -8.64
CA PHE A 202 5.32 -16.01 -9.66
C PHE A 202 6.31 -15.60 -10.74
N ASP A 203 5.78 -15.54 -11.97
CA ASP A 203 6.46 -15.09 -13.17
C ASP A 203 5.54 -14.12 -13.91
N VAL A 204 5.95 -12.85 -13.98
CA VAL A 204 5.17 -11.78 -14.64
C VAL A 204 5.15 -11.99 -16.15
N GLY A 205 3.97 -12.29 -16.68
CA GLY A 205 3.76 -12.72 -18.06
C GLY A 205 3.71 -14.25 -18.23
N GLY A 206 4.10 -15.02 -17.21
CA GLY A 206 4.05 -16.48 -17.19
C GLY A 206 2.83 -17.03 -16.46
N ASN A 207 2.62 -16.66 -15.19
CA ASN A 207 1.48 -17.10 -14.39
C ASN A 207 0.71 -15.98 -13.66
N ILE A 208 1.21 -14.74 -13.72
CA ILE A 208 0.49 -13.50 -13.39
C ILE A 208 0.68 -12.49 -14.52
N ALA A 209 -0.18 -11.49 -14.64
CA ALA A 209 -0.21 -10.54 -15.76
C ALA A 209 -0.31 -11.25 -17.13
N THR A 210 -1.17 -12.27 -17.22
CA THR A 210 -1.24 -13.17 -18.38
C THR A 210 -2.38 -12.85 -19.34
N THR A 211 -3.18 -11.80 -19.08
CA THR A 211 -4.27 -11.42 -19.98
C THR A 211 -3.71 -11.06 -21.36
N PRO A 212 -4.19 -11.71 -22.44
CA PRO A 212 -3.62 -11.54 -23.77
C PRO A 212 -3.77 -10.11 -24.30
N GLY A 213 -2.68 -9.55 -24.78
CA GLY A 213 -2.64 -8.19 -25.32
C GLY A 213 -1.33 -7.91 -26.06
N LYS A 214 -1.19 -6.67 -26.52
CA LYS A 214 0.03 -6.19 -27.18
C LYS A 214 0.37 -4.78 -26.75
N VAL A 215 1.68 -4.51 -26.65
CA VAL A 215 2.18 -3.14 -26.52
C VAL A 215 1.98 -2.44 -27.87
N VAL A 216 1.09 -1.47 -27.93
CA VAL A 216 0.73 -0.74 -29.15
C VAL A 216 1.44 0.59 -29.33
N PHE A 217 2.05 1.10 -28.25
CA PHE A 217 2.86 2.31 -28.23
C PHE A 217 3.90 2.24 -27.10
N ARG A 218 5.01 2.93 -27.27
CA ARG A 218 6.06 3.09 -26.27
C ARG A 218 6.75 4.45 -26.43
N ASN A 219 7.00 5.10 -25.31
CA ASN A 219 7.92 6.24 -25.23
C ASN A 219 8.90 6.06 -24.05
N HIS A 220 9.59 7.12 -23.64
CA HIS A 220 10.55 7.08 -22.53
C HIS A 220 9.91 6.89 -21.14
N LEU A 221 8.58 7.15 -20.99
CA LEU A 221 7.86 7.03 -19.72
C LEU A 221 7.04 5.77 -19.58
N PHE A 222 6.44 5.27 -20.66
CA PHE A 222 5.48 4.18 -20.56
C PHE A 222 5.39 3.32 -21.83
N GLU A 223 4.88 2.12 -21.63
CA GLU A 223 4.28 1.27 -22.66
C GLU A 223 2.77 1.33 -22.57
N LEU A 224 2.08 1.46 -23.72
CA LEU A 224 0.62 1.37 -23.81
C LEU A 224 0.24 -0.04 -24.27
N ILE A 225 -0.46 -0.78 -23.43
CA ILE A 225 -0.90 -2.14 -23.70
C ILE A 225 -2.37 -2.11 -24.12
N GLN A 226 -2.70 -2.62 -25.31
CA GLN A 226 -4.06 -2.92 -25.73
C GLN A 226 -4.34 -4.39 -25.52
N TYR A 227 -5.36 -4.71 -24.74
CA TYR A 227 -5.77 -6.10 -24.51
C TYR A 227 -6.63 -6.65 -25.65
N SER A 228 -6.46 -7.94 -25.92
CA SER A 228 -7.22 -8.63 -26.97
C SER A 228 -8.68 -8.83 -26.54
N PRO A 229 -9.66 -8.48 -27.40
CA PRO A 229 -11.06 -8.66 -27.06
C PRO A 229 -11.41 -10.16 -26.92
N THR A 230 -12.23 -10.48 -25.95
CA THR A 230 -12.83 -11.82 -25.75
C THR A 230 -14.26 -11.91 -26.26
N THR A 231 -14.87 -10.78 -26.62
CA THR A 231 -16.23 -10.65 -27.15
C THR A 231 -16.23 -10.31 -28.63
N GLN A 232 -17.34 -10.61 -29.34
CA GLN A 232 -17.47 -10.27 -30.77
C GLN A 232 -17.69 -8.78 -30.99
N THR A 233 -18.32 -8.12 -30.03
CA THR A 233 -18.58 -6.68 -30.04
C THR A 233 -18.01 -6.02 -28.79
N VAL A 234 -17.69 -4.74 -28.91
CA VAL A 234 -17.16 -3.90 -27.82
C VAL A 234 -17.87 -2.55 -27.84
N GLN A 235 -17.76 -1.83 -26.73
CA GLN A 235 -18.27 -0.46 -26.65
C GLN A 235 -17.47 0.49 -27.55
N GLU A 236 -18.15 1.51 -28.08
CA GLU A 236 -17.58 2.51 -29.00
C GLU A 236 -16.44 3.29 -28.34
N VAL A 237 -16.65 3.82 -27.14
CA VAL A 237 -15.65 4.61 -26.40
C VAL A 237 -14.70 3.66 -25.66
N PRO A 238 -13.39 3.64 -26.03
CA PRO A 238 -12.43 2.79 -25.37
C PRO A 238 -12.12 3.29 -23.95
N LEU A 239 -11.66 2.36 -23.11
CA LEU A 239 -11.21 2.64 -21.75
C LEU A 239 -9.68 2.65 -21.69
N VAL A 240 -9.09 3.72 -21.15
CA VAL A 240 -7.67 3.78 -20.81
C VAL A 240 -7.49 3.84 -19.29
N VAL A 241 -6.61 2.97 -18.76
CA VAL A 241 -6.33 2.88 -17.33
C VAL A 241 -4.92 3.36 -17.03
N PHE A 242 -4.82 4.24 -16.05
CA PHE A 242 -3.59 4.80 -15.52
C PHE A 242 -3.34 4.25 -14.12
N PRO A 243 -2.48 3.23 -13.98
CA PRO A 243 -2.08 2.69 -12.68
C PRO A 243 -1.27 3.70 -11.87
N PRO A 244 -1.07 3.44 -10.57
CA PRO A 244 -0.09 4.17 -9.80
C PRO A 244 1.28 4.11 -10.48
N TRP A 245 2.00 5.23 -10.52
CA TRP A 245 3.37 5.27 -11.04
C TRP A 245 4.42 4.91 -9.96
N ILE A 246 3.99 4.64 -8.73
CA ILE A 246 4.82 4.12 -7.61
C ILE A 246 4.83 2.60 -7.53
N ASN A 247 3.98 1.93 -8.29
CA ASN A 247 3.86 0.47 -8.32
C ASN A 247 3.58 -0.01 -9.75
N LYS A 248 3.76 -1.28 -9.98
CA LYS A 248 3.55 -1.90 -11.29
C LYS A 248 2.06 -2.17 -11.55
N PHE A 249 1.64 -1.99 -12.80
CA PHE A 249 0.24 -2.03 -13.23
C PHE A 249 -0.46 -3.37 -12.96
N TYR A 250 0.28 -4.47 -12.83
CA TYR A 250 -0.29 -5.82 -12.78
C TYR A 250 -1.03 -6.16 -11.49
N ILE A 251 -1.11 -5.22 -10.53
CA ILE A 251 -2.10 -5.33 -9.46
C ILE A 251 -3.51 -5.55 -10.02
N MET A 252 -3.81 -4.98 -11.19
CA MET A 252 -5.09 -5.14 -11.86
C MET A 252 -5.15 -6.37 -12.76
N ASP A 253 -4.04 -7.08 -12.95
CA ASP A 253 -3.93 -8.29 -13.78
C ASP A 253 -3.10 -9.36 -13.05
N LEU A 254 -3.50 -9.73 -11.84
CA LEU A 254 -2.90 -10.80 -11.06
C LEU A 254 -3.17 -12.17 -11.72
N ARG A 255 -3.51 -13.20 -10.94
CA ARG A 255 -3.99 -14.46 -11.52
C ARG A 255 -5.32 -14.26 -12.25
N PRO A 256 -5.68 -15.10 -13.24
CA PRO A 256 -6.90 -14.93 -14.03
C PRO A 256 -8.19 -14.76 -13.23
N GLU A 257 -8.28 -15.42 -12.07
CA GLU A 257 -9.42 -15.30 -11.15
C GLU A 257 -9.46 -13.98 -10.35
N ASN A 258 -8.34 -13.24 -10.31
CA ASN A 258 -8.18 -11.95 -9.63
C ASN A 258 -7.95 -10.78 -10.60
N SER A 259 -8.05 -11.01 -11.91
CA SER A 259 -7.75 -10.00 -12.93
C SER A 259 -8.96 -9.11 -13.19
N LEU A 260 -8.86 -7.84 -12.79
CA LEU A 260 -9.80 -6.79 -13.19
C LEU A 260 -9.67 -6.49 -14.69
N VAL A 261 -8.45 -6.51 -15.22
CA VAL A 261 -8.17 -6.34 -16.67
C VAL A 261 -8.93 -7.36 -17.50
N LYS A 262 -8.76 -8.65 -17.17
CA LYS A 262 -9.49 -9.72 -17.85
C LYS A 262 -11.01 -9.53 -17.74
N TRP A 263 -11.49 -9.21 -16.54
CA TRP A 263 -12.92 -9.02 -16.34
C TRP A 263 -13.47 -7.86 -17.17
N ILE A 264 -12.78 -6.72 -17.26
CA ILE A 264 -13.20 -5.57 -18.09
C ILE A 264 -13.29 -5.97 -19.57
N VAL A 265 -12.30 -6.69 -20.07
CA VAL A 265 -12.30 -7.18 -21.47
C VAL A 265 -13.45 -8.14 -21.71
N ASP A 266 -13.76 -9.03 -20.76
CA ASP A 266 -14.87 -9.97 -20.82
C ASP A 266 -16.25 -9.26 -20.78
N GLN A 267 -16.32 -8.00 -20.29
CA GLN A 267 -17.53 -7.17 -20.35
C GLN A 267 -17.68 -6.41 -21.68
N GLY A 268 -16.82 -6.61 -22.65
CA GLY A 268 -16.92 -5.99 -23.98
C GLY A 268 -16.39 -4.56 -24.05
N PHE A 269 -15.37 -4.22 -23.28
CA PHE A 269 -14.66 -2.95 -23.44
C PHE A 269 -13.36 -3.12 -24.25
N THR A 270 -13.06 -2.15 -25.12
CA THR A 270 -11.71 -2.00 -25.67
C THR A 270 -10.84 -1.39 -24.57
N LEU A 271 -9.92 -2.17 -24.00
CA LEU A 271 -9.12 -1.78 -22.85
C LEU A 271 -7.68 -1.49 -23.24
N PHE A 272 -7.19 -0.35 -22.75
CA PHE A 272 -5.79 0.03 -22.76
C PHE A 272 -5.31 0.23 -21.32
N VAL A 273 -4.07 -0.20 -21.03
CA VAL A 273 -3.43 0.03 -19.73
C VAL A 273 -2.04 0.62 -19.97
N VAL A 274 -1.73 1.65 -19.21
CA VAL A 274 -0.38 2.25 -19.17
C VAL A 274 0.51 1.40 -18.27
N SER A 275 1.68 1.01 -18.74
CA SER A 275 2.74 0.37 -17.98
C SER A 275 3.91 1.34 -17.85
N TRP A 276 4.06 1.95 -16.67
CA TRP A 276 5.12 2.91 -16.41
C TRP A 276 6.50 2.24 -16.40
N ILE A 277 7.52 2.97 -16.87
CA ILE A 277 8.91 2.56 -16.67
C ILE A 277 9.26 2.68 -15.20
N ASN A 278 10.16 1.82 -14.72
CA ASN A 278 10.80 2.01 -13.42
C ASN A 278 11.91 3.07 -13.58
N PRO A 279 11.78 4.26 -12.95
CA PRO A 279 12.73 5.36 -13.14
C PRO A 279 14.12 5.03 -12.59
N ASP A 280 15.13 5.54 -13.27
CA ASP A 280 16.52 5.60 -12.79
C ASP A 280 17.01 7.05 -12.62
N ALA A 281 18.24 7.25 -12.19
CA ALA A 281 18.82 8.56 -11.91
C ALA A 281 18.84 9.50 -13.13
N SER A 282 18.78 9.00 -14.37
CA SER A 282 18.71 9.82 -15.58
C SER A 282 17.39 10.58 -15.70
N MET A 283 16.35 10.13 -14.99
CA MET A 283 15.03 10.73 -14.96
C MET A 283 14.83 11.74 -13.81
N ARG A 284 15.89 12.15 -13.12
CA ARG A 284 15.83 13.04 -11.93
C ARG A 284 14.99 14.29 -12.10
N ASP A 285 14.99 14.88 -13.29
CA ASP A 285 14.28 16.12 -13.63
C ASP A 285 12.85 15.88 -14.19
N THR A 286 12.42 14.62 -14.25
CA THR A 286 11.05 14.26 -14.65
C THR A 286 10.08 14.64 -13.54
N GLY A 287 9.20 15.61 -13.80
CA GLY A 287 8.22 16.13 -12.86
C GLY A 287 6.79 15.75 -13.19
N VAL A 288 5.83 16.28 -12.42
CA VAL A 288 4.39 16.06 -12.62
C VAL A 288 3.96 16.52 -14.02
N SER A 289 4.49 17.66 -14.51
CA SER A 289 4.19 18.14 -15.87
C SER A 289 4.53 17.11 -16.94
N THR A 290 5.70 16.46 -16.84
CA THR A 290 6.14 15.45 -17.81
C THR A 290 5.20 14.22 -17.78
N TYR A 291 4.80 13.77 -16.59
CA TYR A 291 3.83 12.68 -16.48
C TYR A 291 2.49 13.06 -17.10
N ILE A 292 2.01 14.29 -16.92
CA ILE A 292 0.76 14.75 -17.55
C ILE A 292 0.93 14.82 -19.09
N GLU A 293 1.94 15.49 -19.60
CA GLU A 293 2.09 15.78 -21.03
C GLU A 293 2.55 14.56 -21.82
N ASP A 294 3.67 13.96 -21.45
CA ASP A 294 4.26 12.80 -22.16
C ASP A 294 3.64 11.48 -21.73
N GLY A 295 2.99 11.42 -20.57
CA GLY A 295 2.30 10.26 -20.04
C GLY A 295 0.81 10.27 -20.39
N PHE A 296 0.01 10.96 -19.58
CA PHE A 296 -1.46 10.92 -19.64
C PHE A 296 -2.02 11.44 -20.96
N LEU A 297 -1.67 12.66 -21.36
CA LEU A 297 -2.17 13.26 -22.61
C LEU A 297 -1.73 12.47 -23.84
N THR A 298 -0.46 12.04 -23.86
CA THR A 298 0.07 11.18 -24.93
C THR A 298 -0.68 9.85 -25.01
N ALA A 299 -0.94 9.18 -23.89
CA ALA A 299 -1.69 7.93 -23.88
C ALA A 299 -3.12 8.11 -24.40
N ILE A 300 -3.83 9.13 -23.93
CA ILE A 300 -5.18 9.49 -24.39
C ILE A 300 -5.20 9.70 -25.92
N GLU A 301 -4.27 10.49 -26.43
CA GLU A 301 -4.17 10.79 -27.86
C GLU A 301 -3.84 9.54 -28.70
N GLN A 302 -2.96 8.64 -28.20
CA GLN A 302 -2.64 7.38 -28.88
C GLN A 302 -3.87 6.46 -28.92
N VAL A 303 -4.64 6.35 -27.83
CA VAL A 303 -5.87 5.55 -27.79
C VAL A 303 -6.89 6.08 -28.80
N LYS A 304 -7.09 7.42 -28.86
CA LYS A 304 -7.98 8.05 -29.84
C LYS A 304 -7.57 7.72 -31.27
N LYS A 305 -6.28 7.83 -31.60
CA LYS A 305 -5.72 7.50 -32.92
C LYS A 305 -5.86 6.03 -33.28
N ILE A 306 -5.57 5.13 -32.35
CA ILE A 306 -5.63 3.67 -32.58
C ILE A 306 -7.06 3.22 -32.81
N CYS A 307 -8.01 3.78 -32.07
CA CYS A 307 -9.42 3.40 -32.13
C CYS A 307 -10.23 4.21 -33.16
N ASP A 308 -9.65 5.28 -33.70
CA ASP A 308 -10.32 6.25 -34.58
C ASP A 308 -11.60 6.82 -33.92
N VAL A 309 -11.44 7.38 -32.73
CA VAL A 309 -12.52 7.96 -31.93
C VAL A 309 -12.14 9.35 -31.41
N PRO A 310 -13.11 10.24 -31.19
CA PRO A 310 -12.84 11.56 -30.64
C PRO A 310 -12.56 11.57 -29.13
N GLN A 311 -13.06 10.56 -28.41
CA GLN A 311 -13.04 10.54 -26.94
C GLN A 311 -12.68 9.16 -26.39
N VAL A 312 -12.21 9.16 -25.13
CA VAL A 312 -11.96 7.96 -24.35
C VAL A 312 -12.64 8.07 -22.98
N ASN A 313 -12.92 6.95 -22.34
CA ASN A 313 -13.14 6.88 -20.89
C ASN A 313 -11.78 6.64 -20.21
N ALA A 314 -11.52 7.31 -19.11
CA ALA A 314 -10.25 7.20 -18.39
C ALA A 314 -10.45 6.67 -16.96
N THR A 315 -9.57 5.80 -16.50
CA THR A 315 -9.56 5.33 -15.11
C THR A 315 -8.19 5.59 -14.50
N GLY A 316 -8.15 6.19 -13.33
CA GLY A 316 -6.93 6.37 -12.55
C GLY A 316 -7.02 5.58 -11.24
N TYR A 317 -5.93 4.88 -10.88
CA TYR A 317 -5.86 4.14 -9.63
C TYR A 317 -4.85 4.83 -8.69
N CYS A 318 -5.27 5.12 -7.45
CA CYS A 318 -4.46 5.74 -6.40
C CYS A 318 -3.84 7.05 -6.91
N ILE A 319 -2.52 7.21 -6.83
CA ILE A 319 -1.80 8.39 -7.30
C ILE A 319 -1.91 8.59 -8.84
N GLY A 320 -2.18 7.53 -9.60
CA GLY A 320 -2.56 7.62 -11.00
C GLY A 320 -3.91 8.34 -11.17
N GLY A 321 -4.84 8.18 -10.24
CA GLY A 321 -6.09 8.91 -10.17
C GLY A 321 -5.91 10.39 -9.81
N THR A 322 -5.00 10.71 -8.90
CA THR A 322 -4.62 12.09 -8.57
C THR A 322 -4.07 12.81 -9.80
N THR A 323 -3.14 12.17 -10.53
CA THR A 323 -2.55 12.72 -11.76
C THR A 323 -3.56 12.80 -12.89
N LEU A 324 -4.47 11.82 -13.01
CA LEU A 324 -5.60 11.90 -13.95
C LEU A 324 -6.49 13.10 -13.63
N SER A 325 -6.79 13.35 -12.37
CA SER A 325 -7.62 14.49 -11.94
C SER A 325 -6.97 15.85 -12.32
N LEU A 326 -5.65 15.99 -12.15
CA LEU A 326 -4.90 17.14 -12.65
C LEU A 326 -4.99 17.25 -14.19
N THR A 327 -4.87 16.12 -14.90
CA THR A 327 -5.01 16.07 -16.36
C THR A 327 -6.39 16.50 -16.82
N LEU A 328 -7.46 16.07 -16.13
CA LEU A 328 -8.84 16.47 -16.44
C LEU A 328 -9.07 17.96 -16.23
N ALA A 329 -8.55 18.53 -15.15
CA ALA A 329 -8.59 19.97 -14.89
C ALA A 329 -7.87 20.76 -15.99
N LEU A 330 -6.70 20.29 -16.43
CA LEU A 330 -5.94 20.89 -17.53
C LEU A 330 -6.70 20.83 -18.87
N LEU A 331 -7.27 19.67 -19.20
CA LEU A 331 -8.08 19.49 -20.41
C LEU A 331 -9.28 20.46 -20.43
N ALA A 332 -9.98 20.59 -19.30
CA ALA A 332 -11.11 21.49 -19.18
C ALA A 332 -10.69 22.97 -19.40
N GLN A 333 -9.59 23.44 -18.79
CA GLN A 333 -9.06 24.78 -19.01
C GLN A 333 -8.62 25.01 -20.48
N ARG A 334 -8.16 23.96 -21.18
CA ARG A 334 -7.82 24.00 -22.60
C ARG A 334 -9.04 23.87 -23.54
N GLY A 335 -10.24 23.65 -23.00
CA GLY A 335 -11.45 23.35 -23.80
C GLY A 335 -11.38 22.02 -24.55
N ASP A 336 -10.52 21.11 -24.11
CA ASP A 336 -10.32 19.78 -24.72
C ASP A 336 -11.30 18.77 -24.12
N THR A 337 -12.08 18.14 -24.96
CA THR A 337 -13.13 17.16 -24.60
C THR A 337 -12.72 15.71 -24.87
N SER A 338 -11.43 15.43 -24.99
CA SER A 338 -10.88 14.09 -25.29
C SER A 338 -11.26 13.01 -24.29
N VAL A 339 -11.54 13.37 -23.03
CA VAL A 339 -12.04 12.45 -22.00
C VAL A 339 -13.53 12.64 -21.82
N LYS A 340 -14.31 11.58 -22.04
CA LYS A 340 -15.77 11.57 -21.91
C LYS A 340 -16.23 11.37 -20.47
N SER A 341 -15.57 10.48 -19.74
CA SER A 341 -15.82 10.23 -18.32
C SER A 341 -14.55 9.74 -17.62
N ALA A 342 -14.51 9.88 -16.31
CA ALA A 342 -13.41 9.41 -15.49
C ALA A 342 -13.85 8.49 -14.35
N THR A 343 -13.03 7.48 -14.06
CA THR A 343 -13.16 6.67 -12.84
C THR A 343 -11.93 6.86 -11.96
N LEU A 344 -12.12 7.00 -10.66
CA LEU A 344 -11.07 7.18 -9.68
C LEU A 344 -11.13 6.03 -8.66
N PHE A 345 -10.14 5.14 -8.66
CA PHE A 345 -10.03 4.06 -7.68
C PHE A 345 -9.13 4.46 -6.53
N THR A 346 -9.63 4.43 -5.29
CA THR A 346 -8.87 4.75 -4.06
C THR A 346 -7.93 5.96 -4.23
N THR A 347 -8.49 7.06 -4.71
CA THR A 347 -7.75 8.25 -5.13
C THR A 347 -7.94 9.37 -4.14
N LEU A 348 -6.85 10.00 -3.70
CA LEU A 348 -6.87 11.29 -3.00
C LEU A 348 -6.69 12.42 -3.99
N THR A 349 -7.56 13.41 -3.91
CA THR A 349 -7.47 14.70 -4.61
C THR A 349 -7.57 15.88 -3.64
N ASP A 350 -8.14 15.64 -2.47
CA ASP A 350 -8.09 16.51 -1.30
C ASP A 350 -7.20 15.86 -0.24
N PHE A 351 -6.13 16.54 0.16
CA PHE A 351 -5.12 16.06 1.11
C PHE A 351 -5.22 16.77 2.46
N SER A 352 -6.35 17.39 2.77
CA SER A 352 -6.56 18.14 4.02
C SER A 352 -6.43 17.27 5.28
N ASP A 353 -6.77 15.98 5.17
CA ASP A 353 -6.56 14.98 6.22
C ASP A 353 -6.08 13.67 5.58
N GLN A 354 -4.86 13.29 5.83
CA GLN A 354 -4.24 12.09 5.28
C GLN A 354 -4.10 10.98 6.33
N GLY A 355 -4.80 11.11 7.46
CA GLY A 355 -4.74 10.14 8.53
C GLY A 355 -3.30 9.86 8.98
N GLU A 356 -2.96 8.59 9.15
CA GLU A 356 -1.63 8.16 9.61
C GLU A 356 -0.49 8.52 8.64
N MET A 357 -0.78 8.69 7.33
CA MET A 357 0.22 9.13 6.36
C MET A 357 0.79 10.52 6.68
N SER A 358 0.01 11.39 7.34
CA SER A 358 0.42 12.75 7.72
C SER A 358 1.68 12.78 8.59
N VAL A 359 1.93 11.70 9.34
CA VAL A 359 3.11 11.55 10.21
C VAL A 359 4.43 11.59 9.43
N PHE A 360 4.41 11.14 8.17
CA PHE A 360 5.56 11.10 7.27
C PHE A 360 5.65 12.33 6.34
N LEU A 361 4.85 13.36 6.61
CA LEU A 361 4.75 14.57 5.77
C LEU A 361 5.18 15.84 6.50
N ASP A 362 5.94 15.72 7.59
CA ASP A 362 6.53 16.90 8.22
C ASP A 362 7.69 17.47 7.39
N ASN A 363 8.08 18.71 7.70
CA ASN A 363 9.11 19.39 6.94
C ASN A 363 10.46 18.68 7.04
N ASP A 364 10.85 18.24 8.24
CA ASP A 364 12.14 17.57 8.46
C ASP A 364 12.25 16.29 7.63
N PHE A 365 11.15 15.53 7.55
CA PHE A 365 11.10 14.29 6.78
C PHE A 365 11.12 14.55 5.26
N VAL A 366 10.31 15.51 4.78
CA VAL A 366 10.27 15.87 3.36
C VAL A 366 11.58 16.56 2.93
N ASP A 367 12.22 17.33 3.80
CA ASP A 367 13.55 17.90 3.57
C ASP A 367 14.63 16.81 3.51
N GLY A 368 14.52 15.78 4.35
CA GLY A 368 15.36 14.57 4.27
C GLY A 368 15.21 13.86 2.93
N ILE A 369 13.96 13.70 2.42
CA ILE A 369 13.70 13.15 1.08
C ILE A 369 14.29 14.05 0.00
N ALA A 370 14.12 15.38 0.11
CA ALA A 370 14.64 16.33 -0.86
C ALA A 370 16.16 16.22 -1.00
N ALA A 371 16.88 16.12 0.13
CA ALA A 371 18.30 15.91 0.14
C ALA A 371 18.72 14.55 -0.45
N GLU A 372 17.94 13.48 -0.21
CA GLU A 372 18.19 12.15 -0.79
C GLU A 372 18.06 12.17 -2.31
N VAL A 373 16.98 12.73 -2.84
CA VAL A 373 16.75 12.79 -4.28
C VAL A 373 17.68 13.79 -4.99
N GLU A 374 18.20 14.78 -4.29
CA GLU A 374 19.26 15.66 -4.81
C GLU A 374 20.55 14.90 -5.07
N ASP A 375 20.94 14.00 -4.15
CA ASP A 375 22.15 13.20 -4.31
C ASP A 375 21.99 12.08 -5.34
N TYR A 376 20.89 11.32 -5.25
CA TYR A 376 20.70 10.10 -6.05
C TYR A 376 19.84 10.25 -7.29
N GLY A 377 19.12 11.36 -7.45
CA GLY A 377 18.23 11.64 -8.58
C GLY A 377 16.87 10.95 -8.53
N ILE A 378 16.70 9.98 -7.65
CA ILE A 378 15.46 9.22 -7.46
C ILE A 378 15.16 9.04 -5.97
N LEU A 379 13.89 8.86 -5.65
CA LEU A 379 13.46 8.26 -4.39
C LEU A 379 13.34 6.75 -4.61
N ASP A 380 14.19 5.99 -3.92
CA ASP A 380 14.26 4.54 -4.08
C ASP A 380 12.95 3.87 -3.59
N LYS A 381 12.54 2.82 -4.30
CA LYS A 381 11.35 2.01 -3.96
C LYS A 381 11.35 1.46 -2.53
N PHE A 382 12.54 1.17 -2.00
CA PHE A 382 12.71 0.68 -0.63
C PHE A 382 12.11 1.64 0.39
N PHE A 383 12.30 2.95 0.17
CA PHE A 383 11.78 3.99 1.05
C PHE A 383 10.24 3.97 1.12
N MET A 384 9.57 3.89 -0.05
CA MET A 384 8.11 3.84 -0.11
C MET A 384 7.56 2.54 0.50
N SER A 385 8.16 1.40 0.14
CA SER A 385 7.76 0.09 0.68
C SER A 385 7.88 0.04 2.20
N ARG A 386 8.97 0.59 2.76
CA ARG A 386 9.19 0.69 4.18
C ARG A 386 8.14 1.56 4.88
N THR A 387 7.83 2.74 4.31
CA THR A 387 6.81 3.64 4.86
C THR A 387 5.44 2.96 4.92
N PHE A 388 5.01 2.33 3.82
CA PHE A 388 3.74 1.61 3.79
C PHE A 388 3.71 0.40 4.73
N SER A 389 4.84 -0.29 4.90
CA SER A 389 4.93 -1.42 5.84
C SER A 389 4.78 -0.97 7.29
N PHE A 390 5.27 0.21 7.67
CA PHE A 390 5.09 0.76 9.01
C PHE A 390 3.63 1.12 9.33
N LEU A 391 2.83 1.52 8.34
CA LEU A 391 1.40 1.79 8.56
C LEU A 391 0.63 0.52 8.95
N ARG A 392 1.15 -0.66 8.62
CA ARG A 392 0.57 -1.97 8.92
C ARG A 392 1.63 -2.93 9.48
N SER A 393 2.39 -2.45 10.46
CA SER A 393 3.58 -3.13 10.98
C SER A 393 3.31 -4.57 11.45
N ASN A 394 2.19 -4.82 12.10
CA ASN A 394 1.82 -6.17 12.54
C ASN A 394 1.57 -7.13 11.36
N ASP A 395 0.94 -6.66 10.29
CA ASP A 395 0.59 -7.47 9.12
C ASP A 395 1.75 -7.63 8.12
N LEU A 396 2.60 -6.60 7.99
CA LEU A 396 3.63 -6.53 6.95
C LEU A 396 5.07 -6.64 7.47
N ILE A 397 5.30 -6.53 8.78
CA ILE A 397 6.62 -6.65 9.39
C ILE A 397 6.63 -7.77 10.44
N TYR A 398 5.95 -7.57 11.58
CA TYR A 398 6.12 -8.46 12.75
C TYR A 398 5.53 -9.85 12.52
N GLY A 399 4.30 -9.96 12.04
CA GLY A 399 3.68 -11.26 11.78
C GLY A 399 4.45 -12.11 10.76
N PRO A 400 4.82 -11.58 9.58
CA PRO A 400 5.71 -12.26 8.65
C PRO A 400 7.07 -12.62 9.26
N ALA A 401 7.73 -11.69 9.98
CA ALA A 401 9.02 -11.94 10.61
C ALA A 401 8.97 -13.10 11.63
N ILE A 402 7.92 -13.18 12.45
CA ILE A 402 7.72 -14.31 13.38
C ILE A 402 7.65 -15.61 12.60
N ARG A 403 6.81 -15.70 11.57
CA ARG A 403 6.66 -16.93 10.78
C ARG A 403 7.95 -17.32 10.06
N HIS A 404 8.60 -16.35 9.41
CA HIS A 404 9.76 -16.64 8.55
C HIS A 404 11.04 -16.80 9.34
N TYR A 405 11.28 -15.94 10.37
CA TYR A 405 12.58 -15.91 11.06
C TYR A 405 12.59 -16.70 12.38
N MET A 406 11.44 -16.89 13.03
CA MET A 406 11.37 -17.68 14.27
C MET A 406 10.82 -19.09 14.04
N MET A 407 9.84 -19.25 13.15
CA MET A 407 9.23 -20.56 12.87
C MET A 407 9.85 -21.25 11.64
N GLY A 408 10.72 -20.57 10.88
CA GLY A 408 11.40 -21.11 9.71
C GLY A 408 10.45 -21.48 8.56
N GLU A 409 9.29 -20.79 8.47
CA GLU A 409 8.32 -21.01 7.42
C GLU A 409 8.75 -20.36 6.11
N THR A 410 8.36 -20.97 5.00
CA THR A 410 8.50 -20.34 3.68
C THR A 410 7.41 -19.29 3.49
N PRO A 411 7.73 -18.10 2.90
CA PRO A 411 6.70 -17.12 2.55
C PRO A 411 5.60 -17.73 1.67
N PRO A 412 4.33 -17.33 1.85
CA PRO A 412 3.22 -17.90 1.09
C PRO A 412 3.26 -17.50 -0.39
N ALA A 413 2.78 -18.38 -1.26
CA ALA A 413 2.54 -18.06 -2.68
C ALA A 413 1.26 -17.23 -2.84
N PHE A 414 1.32 -15.95 -2.45
CA PHE A 414 0.21 -15.01 -2.49
C PHE A 414 0.50 -13.85 -3.45
N ASP A 415 -0.23 -13.80 -4.56
CA ASP A 415 -0.02 -12.91 -5.70
C ASP A 415 -0.06 -11.42 -5.33
N LEU A 416 -0.97 -11.01 -4.46
CA LEU A 416 -1.11 -9.62 -4.02
C LEU A 416 0.10 -9.16 -3.19
N LEU A 417 0.62 -10.01 -2.30
CA LEU A 417 1.81 -9.70 -1.51
C LEU A 417 3.09 -9.76 -2.36
N TYR A 418 3.13 -10.60 -3.40
CA TYR A 418 4.20 -10.59 -4.38
C TYR A 418 4.27 -9.24 -5.11
N TRP A 419 3.13 -8.76 -5.63
CA TRP A 419 3.05 -7.45 -6.25
C TRP A 419 3.44 -6.31 -5.28
N ASN A 420 3.02 -6.39 -4.02
CA ASN A 420 3.36 -5.38 -3.01
C ASN A 420 4.87 -5.24 -2.79
N GLY A 421 5.62 -6.33 -2.95
CA GLY A 421 7.09 -6.33 -2.88
C GLY A 421 7.78 -5.85 -4.17
N ASP A 422 7.05 -5.68 -5.28
CA ASP A 422 7.59 -5.30 -6.59
C ASP A 422 7.31 -3.82 -6.91
N GLY A 423 7.78 -2.93 -6.03
CA GLY A 423 7.62 -1.49 -6.17
C GLY A 423 8.53 -0.86 -7.23
N THR A 424 8.30 0.42 -7.52
CA THR A 424 9.09 1.24 -8.44
C THR A 424 9.69 2.45 -7.74
N ASN A 425 10.81 2.94 -8.27
CA ASN A 425 11.40 4.21 -7.85
C ASN A 425 10.54 5.40 -8.28
N LEU A 426 10.80 6.58 -7.71
CA LEU A 426 10.21 7.84 -8.16
C LEU A 426 11.30 8.78 -8.67
N PRO A 427 11.08 9.51 -9.79
CA PRO A 427 11.94 10.62 -10.17
C PRO A 427 12.01 11.66 -9.06
N GLY A 428 13.20 12.18 -8.78
CA GLY A 428 13.41 13.08 -7.65
C GLY A 428 12.50 14.31 -7.68
N ARG A 429 12.42 14.98 -8.84
CA ARG A 429 11.55 16.14 -9.02
C ARG A 429 10.07 15.82 -8.80
N MET A 430 9.58 14.73 -9.40
CA MET A 430 8.19 14.27 -9.24
C MET A 430 7.85 14.03 -7.75
N ALA A 431 8.74 13.35 -7.01
CA ALA A 431 8.54 13.06 -5.59
C ALA A 431 8.38 14.36 -4.78
N ILE A 432 9.21 15.36 -5.01
CA ILE A 432 9.16 16.62 -4.26
C ILE A 432 7.96 17.48 -4.66
N GLU A 433 7.63 17.59 -5.95
CA GLU A 433 6.44 18.30 -6.42
C GLU A 433 5.16 17.69 -5.81
N TYR A 434 5.07 16.36 -5.77
CA TYR A 434 3.94 15.64 -5.17
C TYR A 434 3.86 15.87 -3.65
N LEU A 435 4.96 15.62 -2.93
CA LEU A 435 4.97 15.70 -1.47
C LEU A 435 4.72 17.13 -0.97
N ARG A 436 5.38 18.13 -1.55
CA ARG A 436 5.24 19.53 -1.09
C ARG A 436 3.97 20.20 -1.60
N GLY A 437 3.64 20.01 -2.89
CA GLY A 437 2.53 20.71 -3.53
C GLY A 437 1.17 20.12 -3.19
N LEU A 438 1.04 18.81 -3.33
CA LEU A 438 -0.22 18.11 -3.10
C LEU A 438 -0.36 17.66 -1.63
N CYS A 439 0.60 16.87 -1.11
CA CYS A 439 0.43 16.29 0.21
C CYS A 439 0.54 17.32 1.37
N GLN A 440 1.58 18.19 1.36
CA GLN A 440 1.76 19.15 2.46
C GLN A 440 0.87 20.38 2.35
N LYS A 441 0.74 20.94 1.13
CA LYS A 441 0.06 22.23 0.90
C LYS A 441 -1.38 22.07 0.38
N ASN A 442 -1.81 20.86 0.04
CA ASN A 442 -3.13 20.58 -0.51
C ASN A 442 -3.55 21.48 -1.68
N GLN A 443 -2.58 21.92 -2.50
CA GLN A 443 -2.80 23.00 -3.46
C GLN A 443 -3.89 22.70 -4.50
N PHE A 444 -4.13 21.45 -4.85
CA PHE A 444 -5.14 21.10 -5.84
C PHE A 444 -6.57 21.32 -5.33
N ALA A 445 -6.82 21.06 -4.08
CA ALA A 445 -8.11 21.32 -3.44
C ALA A 445 -8.19 22.76 -2.89
N ASP A 446 -7.03 23.35 -2.52
CA ASP A 446 -6.95 24.65 -1.87
C ASP A 446 -5.97 25.60 -2.60
N GLY A 447 -6.53 26.57 -3.29
CA GLY A 447 -5.79 27.64 -3.92
C GLY A 447 -5.20 27.37 -5.31
N GLY A 448 -5.16 26.14 -5.78
CA GLY A 448 -4.69 25.74 -7.13
C GLY A 448 -3.24 25.26 -7.16
N PHE A 449 -3.00 24.16 -7.91
CA PHE A 449 -1.69 23.55 -8.16
C PHE A 449 -1.13 24.00 -9.50
N GLU A 450 0.05 24.61 -9.49
CA GLU A 450 0.70 25.10 -10.71
C GLU A 450 1.45 23.99 -11.42
N VAL A 451 0.98 23.59 -12.60
CA VAL A 451 1.54 22.51 -13.42
C VAL A 451 1.21 22.74 -14.90
N CYS A 452 2.09 22.35 -15.83
CA CYS A 452 1.91 22.52 -17.28
C CYS A 452 1.57 23.97 -17.69
N GLY A 453 2.08 24.97 -16.98
CA GLY A 453 1.82 26.39 -17.23
C GLY A 453 0.42 26.87 -16.87
N ALA A 454 -0.36 26.08 -16.12
CA ALA A 454 -1.70 26.39 -15.68
C ALA A 454 -1.84 26.21 -14.16
N ARG A 455 -2.77 26.92 -13.54
CA ARG A 455 -3.14 26.79 -12.14
C ARG A 455 -4.42 25.96 -12.05
N LEU A 456 -4.30 24.70 -11.66
CA LEU A 456 -5.37 23.72 -11.70
C LEU A 456 -6.06 23.57 -10.34
N GLN A 457 -7.38 23.43 -10.36
CA GLN A 457 -8.23 23.24 -9.18
C GLN A 457 -9.19 22.06 -9.40
N LEU A 458 -9.67 21.46 -8.31
CA LEU A 458 -10.68 20.38 -8.38
C LEU A 458 -11.97 20.85 -9.06
N SER A 459 -12.35 22.10 -8.86
CA SER A 459 -13.53 22.71 -9.50
C SER A 459 -13.45 22.80 -11.03
N ASP A 460 -12.25 22.68 -11.62
CA ASP A 460 -12.09 22.65 -13.08
C ASP A 460 -12.58 21.32 -13.70
N ILE A 461 -12.75 20.26 -12.90
CA ILE A 461 -13.17 18.95 -13.38
C ILE A 461 -14.67 18.96 -13.63
N VAL A 462 -15.07 18.90 -14.93
CA VAL A 462 -16.45 19.01 -15.39
C VAL A 462 -17.01 17.71 -16.01
N VAL A 463 -16.16 16.71 -16.27
CA VAL A 463 -16.59 15.43 -16.84
C VAL A 463 -17.35 14.59 -15.83
N PRO A 464 -18.21 13.64 -16.26
CA PRO A 464 -18.78 12.63 -15.39
C PRO A 464 -17.69 11.85 -14.63
N VAL A 465 -17.85 11.69 -13.31
CA VAL A 465 -16.90 11.00 -12.45
C VAL A 465 -17.57 9.89 -11.65
N CYS A 466 -16.96 8.70 -11.64
CA CYS A 466 -17.27 7.64 -10.70
C CYS A 466 -16.04 7.39 -9.80
N ALA A 467 -16.15 7.64 -8.51
CA ALA A 467 -15.10 7.33 -7.57
C ALA A 467 -15.44 6.06 -6.78
N VAL A 468 -14.45 5.19 -6.62
CA VAL A 468 -14.53 3.99 -5.78
C VAL A 468 -13.47 4.10 -4.70
N ALA A 469 -13.89 4.26 -3.45
CA ALA A 469 -13.03 4.29 -2.27
C ALA A 469 -13.24 3.03 -1.43
N CYS A 470 -12.37 2.79 -0.46
CA CYS A 470 -12.41 1.62 0.39
C CYS A 470 -12.54 2.01 1.87
N GLU A 471 -13.46 1.34 2.59
CA GLU A 471 -13.87 1.72 3.95
C GLU A 471 -12.73 1.69 4.98
N THR A 472 -11.85 0.67 4.87
CA THR A 472 -10.69 0.52 5.77
C THR A 472 -9.37 0.87 5.09
N ASP A 473 -9.41 1.80 4.13
CA ASP A 473 -8.22 2.26 3.45
C ASP A 473 -7.38 3.18 4.37
N HIS A 474 -6.17 2.75 4.67
CA HIS A 474 -5.22 3.46 5.52
C HIS A 474 -4.24 4.35 4.73
N ILE A 475 -4.31 4.32 3.37
CA ILE A 475 -3.47 5.11 2.47
C ILE A 475 -4.28 6.29 1.90
N ALA A 476 -5.46 5.99 1.36
CA ALA A 476 -6.37 6.96 0.77
C ALA A 476 -7.69 6.95 1.55
N ALA A 477 -7.74 7.66 2.66
CA ALA A 477 -8.92 7.73 3.52
C ALA A 477 -10.17 8.06 2.68
N TRP A 478 -11.18 7.19 2.74
CA TRP A 478 -12.36 7.30 1.89
C TRP A 478 -13.14 8.61 2.05
N ALA A 479 -13.16 9.16 3.27
CA ALA A 479 -13.79 10.45 3.55
C ALA A 479 -13.14 11.60 2.76
N GLN A 480 -11.82 11.56 2.59
CA GLN A 480 -11.08 12.55 1.80
C GLN A 480 -11.27 12.34 0.30
N SER A 481 -11.29 11.08 -0.16
CA SER A 481 -11.69 10.75 -1.54
C SER A 481 -13.09 11.29 -1.84
N TYR A 482 -14.02 11.15 -0.92
CA TYR A 482 -15.39 11.68 -1.02
C TYR A 482 -15.41 13.21 -1.10
N ARG A 483 -14.72 13.91 -0.19
CA ARG A 483 -14.62 15.39 -0.18
C ARG A 483 -13.99 15.93 -1.45
N GLY A 484 -12.98 15.25 -1.99
CA GLY A 484 -12.37 15.61 -3.26
C GLY A 484 -13.38 15.55 -4.42
N VAL A 485 -14.21 14.50 -4.47
CA VAL A 485 -15.28 14.39 -5.49
C VAL A 485 -16.36 15.44 -5.29
N GLN A 486 -16.68 15.82 -4.05
CA GLN A 486 -17.65 16.89 -3.79
C GLN A 486 -17.22 18.24 -4.39
N GLN A 487 -15.92 18.53 -4.45
CA GLN A 487 -15.38 19.79 -4.99
C GLN A 487 -15.36 19.82 -6.52
N MET A 488 -15.51 18.67 -7.22
CA MET A 488 -15.62 18.63 -8.67
C MET A 488 -16.97 19.18 -9.11
N THR A 489 -17.01 19.87 -10.26
CA THR A 489 -18.23 20.56 -10.73
C THR A 489 -19.01 19.80 -11.78
N GLY A 490 -18.54 18.66 -12.25
CA GLY A 490 -19.26 17.78 -13.16
C GLY A 490 -20.66 17.41 -12.64
N ALA A 491 -21.66 17.45 -13.52
CA ALA A 491 -23.05 17.21 -13.13
C ALA A 491 -23.34 15.77 -12.69
N ASP A 492 -22.60 14.80 -13.23
CA ASP A 492 -22.75 13.38 -12.93
C ASP A 492 -21.56 12.90 -12.09
N ARG A 493 -21.78 12.77 -10.78
CA ARG A 493 -20.76 12.32 -9.82
C ARG A 493 -21.32 11.15 -9.03
N HIS A 494 -20.68 10.00 -9.17
CA HIS A 494 -20.98 8.76 -8.47
C HIS A 494 -19.90 8.44 -7.45
N PHE A 495 -20.31 7.92 -6.30
CA PHE A 495 -19.40 7.45 -5.27
C PHE A 495 -19.81 6.05 -4.83
N ILE A 496 -18.85 5.13 -4.82
CA ILE A 496 -18.98 3.75 -4.35
C ILE A 496 -17.99 3.59 -3.20
N LEU A 497 -18.48 3.23 -2.01
CA LEU A 497 -17.64 2.88 -0.88
C LEU A 497 -17.61 1.35 -0.75
N ALA A 498 -16.51 0.74 -1.15
CA ALA A 498 -16.30 -0.70 -1.04
C ALA A 498 -15.81 -1.08 0.36
N GLU A 499 -16.23 -2.22 0.87
CA GLU A 499 -15.62 -2.81 2.07
C GLU A 499 -14.15 -3.18 1.82
N SER A 500 -13.38 -3.35 2.91
CA SER A 500 -11.96 -3.71 2.91
C SER A 500 -11.00 -2.53 2.66
N GLY A 501 -9.71 -2.81 2.41
CA GLY A 501 -8.65 -1.81 2.31
C GLY A 501 -8.24 -1.49 0.88
N HIS A 502 -7.23 -0.63 0.74
CA HIS A 502 -6.74 0.02 -0.48
C HIS A 502 -6.62 -0.87 -1.72
N VAL A 503 -6.15 -2.11 -1.55
CA VAL A 503 -5.94 -3.05 -2.65
C VAL A 503 -7.02 -4.13 -2.67
N ALA A 504 -7.30 -4.75 -1.53
CA ALA A 504 -8.25 -5.86 -1.45
C ALA A 504 -9.71 -5.44 -1.71
N GLY A 505 -10.07 -4.18 -1.45
CA GLY A 505 -11.37 -3.62 -1.79
C GLY A 505 -11.53 -3.36 -3.29
N ILE A 506 -10.43 -3.02 -3.99
CA ILE A 506 -10.45 -2.82 -5.45
C ILE A 506 -10.39 -4.16 -6.18
N ILE A 507 -9.49 -5.06 -5.79
CA ILE A 507 -9.38 -6.40 -6.41
C ILE A 507 -10.35 -7.36 -5.69
N ASN A 508 -11.63 -7.16 -5.98
CA ASN A 508 -12.76 -7.91 -5.41
C ASN A 508 -13.63 -8.53 -6.51
N PRO A 509 -13.14 -9.61 -7.17
CA PRO A 509 -13.85 -10.20 -8.29
C PRO A 509 -15.23 -10.75 -7.90
N PRO A 510 -16.27 -10.59 -8.76
CA PRO A 510 -17.64 -10.98 -8.45
C PRO A 510 -17.81 -12.44 -8.05
N GLN A 511 -16.98 -13.33 -8.57
CA GLN A 511 -17.03 -14.78 -8.31
C GLN A 511 -16.71 -15.12 -6.85
N ARG A 512 -15.93 -14.28 -6.15
CA ARG A 512 -15.57 -14.48 -4.74
C ARG A 512 -16.67 -14.08 -3.78
N ASN A 513 -17.54 -13.15 -4.16
CA ASN A 513 -18.66 -12.63 -3.36
C ASN A 513 -18.26 -12.33 -1.89
N LYS A 514 -17.07 -11.72 -1.69
CA LYS A 514 -16.43 -11.62 -0.37
C LYS A 514 -16.79 -10.31 0.34
N TYR A 515 -16.69 -9.19 -0.36
CA TYR A 515 -16.87 -7.85 0.21
C TYR A 515 -18.07 -7.17 -0.44
N GLY A 516 -18.82 -6.38 0.36
CA GLY A 516 -19.92 -5.56 -0.13
C GLY A 516 -19.48 -4.13 -0.44
N TYR A 517 -20.48 -3.29 -0.74
CA TYR A 517 -20.26 -1.88 -1.02
C TYR A 517 -21.51 -1.05 -0.72
N TYR A 518 -21.30 0.25 -0.54
CA TYR A 518 -22.34 1.25 -0.30
C TYR A 518 -22.44 2.20 -1.48
N THR A 519 -23.68 2.60 -1.82
CA THR A 519 -23.98 3.61 -2.84
C THR A 519 -25.08 4.55 -2.38
N GLN A 520 -24.97 5.82 -2.78
CA GLN A 520 -26.00 6.85 -2.56
C GLN A 520 -25.96 7.83 -3.74
N LYS A 521 -27.12 8.29 -4.20
CA LYS A 521 -27.22 9.19 -5.36
C LYS A 521 -26.72 10.60 -5.07
N SER A 522 -26.95 11.11 -3.85
CA SER A 522 -26.58 12.47 -3.49
C SER A 522 -25.23 12.50 -2.79
N LEU A 523 -24.37 13.43 -3.17
CA LEU A 523 -23.08 13.71 -2.52
C LEU A 523 -23.13 15.05 -1.74
N ALA A 524 -24.28 15.51 -1.33
CA ALA A 524 -24.43 16.82 -0.67
C ALA A 524 -24.15 16.82 0.84
N GLN A 525 -24.04 15.64 1.45
CA GLN A 525 -23.90 15.45 2.90
C GLN A 525 -22.42 15.33 3.33
N SER A 526 -22.19 15.31 4.64
CA SER A 526 -20.88 14.89 5.17
C SER A 526 -20.59 13.43 4.78
N PRO A 527 -19.32 13.00 4.75
CA PRO A 527 -18.99 11.60 4.49
C PRO A 527 -19.72 10.63 5.42
N GLU A 528 -19.82 10.94 6.70
CA GLU A 528 -20.43 10.12 7.76
C GLU A 528 -21.95 10.02 7.57
N ASP A 529 -22.63 11.14 7.28
CA ASP A 529 -24.07 11.16 6.98
C ASP A 529 -24.37 10.43 5.67
N TRP A 530 -23.49 10.59 4.67
CA TRP A 530 -23.60 9.88 3.40
C TRP A 530 -23.54 8.36 3.64
N GLN A 531 -22.54 7.87 4.38
CA GLN A 531 -22.40 6.44 4.67
C GLN A 531 -23.60 5.89 5.45
N SER A 532 -24.06 6.62 6.47
CA SER A 532 -25.19 6.20 7.32
C SER A 532 -26.50 6.06 6.55
N SER A 533 -26.68 6.84 5.47
CA SER A 533 -27.87 6.84 4.60
C SER A 533 -27.69 6.04 3.32
N ALA A 534 -26.49 5.53 3.04
CA ALA A 534 -26.20 4.79 1.82
C ALA A 534 -26.81 3.38 1.83
N THR A 535 -27.13 2.88 0.66
CA THR A 535 -27.63 1.52 0.48
C THR A 535 -26.46 0.55 0.39
N TYR A 536 -26.44 -0.43 1.30
CA TYR A 536 -25.50 -1.53 1.26
C TYR A 536 -25.90 -2.61 0.28
N THR A 537 -24.94 -3.08 -0.53
CA THR A 537 -25.10 -4.21 -1.45
C THR A 537 -24.00 -5.23 -1.19
N LYS A 538 -24.37 -6.48 -0.94
CA LYS A 538 -23.42 -7.58 -0.74
C LYS A 538 -22.78 -7.98 -2.06
N GLY A 539 -21.47 -8.25 -2.05
CA GLY A 539 -20.69 -8.71 -3.21
C GLY A 539 -19.90 -7.59 -3.89
N SER A 540 -19.29 -7.93 -5.02
CA SER A 540 -18.38 -7.02 -5.73
C SER A 540 -19.08 -5.78 -6.29
N TRP A 541 -18.43 -4.64 -6.16
CA TRP A 541 -18.84 -3.38 -6.78
C TRP A 541 -18.58 -3.32 -8.31
N TRP A 542 -17.79 -4.24 -8.87
CA TRP A 542 -17.44 -4.23 -10.31
C TRP A 542 -18.66 -4.19 -11.23
N PRO A 543 -19.73 -4.97 -11.01
CA PRO A 543 -20.94 -4.88 -11.84
C PRO A 543 -21.62 -3.50 -11.79
N ALA A 544 -21.72 -2.88 -10.63
CA ALA A 544 -22.33 -1.56 -10.48
C ALA A 544 -21.52 -0.48 -11.19
N TRP A 545 -20.19 -0.52 -11.08
CA TRP A 545 -19.29 0.34 -11.84
C TRP A 545 -19.40 0.12 -13.35
N LYS A 546 -19.44 -1.14 -13.80
CA LYS A 546 -19.64 -1.46 -15.21
C LYS A 546 -20.94 -0.85 -15.75
N ASP A 547 -22.05 -0.96 -15.00
CA ASP A 547 -23.34 -0.42 -15.43
C ASP A 547 -23.28 1.11 -15.59
N TRP A 548 -22.61 1.82 -14.69
CA TRP A 548 -22.34 3.26 -14.84
C TRP A 548 -21.45 3.55 -16.06
N LEU A 549 -20.35 2.80 -16.23
CA LEU A 549 -19.41 3.00 -17.34
C LEU A 549 -20.05 2.73 -18.70
N MET A 550 -20.97 1.77 -18.79
CA MET A 550 -21.75 1.47 -20.01
C MET A 550 -22.53 2.68 -20.50
N LEU A 551 -23.12 3.48 -19.60
CA LEU A 551 -23.84 4.71 -19.95
C LEU A 551 -22.93 5.76 -20.61
N GLN A 552 -21.63 5.71 -20.33
CA GLN A 552 -20.61 6.60 -20.88
C GLN A 552 -19.90 6.04 -22.13
N SER A 553 -20.26 4.83 -22.59
CA SER A 553 -19.43 4.08 -23.54
C SER A 553 -19.95 4.01 -24.96
N GLY A 554 -21.06 4.68 -25.26
CA GLY A 554 -21.67 4.77 -26.61
C GLY A 554 -22.30 3.47 -27.07
N GLU A 555 -22.36 3.27 -28.39
CA GLU A 555 -22.99 2.10 -29.01
C GLU A 555 -22.03 0.89 -29.03
N SER A 556 -22.62 -0.29 -29.33
CA SER A 556 -21.82 -1.51 -29.52
C SER A 556 -21.34 -1.61 -30.97
N LEU A 557 -20.07 -1.92 -31.17
CA LEU A 557 -19.46 -2.08 -32.48
C LEU A 557 -18.57 -3.34 -32.54
N LYS A 558 -18.08 -3.70 -33.73
CA LYS A 558 -17.21 -4.86 -33.92
C LYS A 558 -15.93 -4.72 -33.10
N ALA A 559 -15.53 -5.80 -32.44
CA ALA A 559 -14.35 -5.84 -31.58
C ALA A 559 -13.06 -5.38 -32.27
N ARG A 560 -12.29 -4.54 -31.56
CA ARG A 560 -11.02 -3.97 -32.03
C ARG A 560 -9.86 -4.83 -31.55
N LYS A 561 -9.20 -5.54 -32.45
CA LYS A 561 -7.99 -6.29 -32.16
C LYS A 561 -6.77 -5.36 -32.11
N PRO A 562 -5.76 -5.63 -31.25
CA PRO A 562 -4.52 -4.88 -31.25
C PRO A 562 -3.86 -4.87 -32.62
N LYS A 563 -3.51 -3.67 -33.13
CA LYS A 563 -2.85 -3.49 -34.42
C LYS A 563 -1.45 -2.92 -34.21
N SER A 564 -0.47 -3.46 -34.93
CA SER A 564 0.87 -2.88 -34.99
C SER A 564 0.84 -1.56 -35.75
N PRO A 565 1.42 -0.47 -35.21
CA PRO A 565 1.81 0.65 -36.04
C PRO A 565 2.73 0.17 -37.17
N LYS A 566 2.62 0.77 -38.38
CA LYS A 566 3.49 0.39 -39.51
C LYS A 566 4.95 0.47 -39.10
N GLY A 567 5.69 -0.64 -39.23
CA GLY A 567 7.13 -0.69 -38.95
C GLY A 567 7.53 -1.08 -37.54
N LEU A 568 6.62 -1.25 -36.57
CA LEU A 568 6.94 -1.73 -35.23
C LEU A 568 6.52 -3.21 -35.06
N LYS A 569 7.47 -4.05 -34.62
CA LYS A 569 7.14 -5.40 -34.13
C LYS A 569 6.68 -5.26 -32.68
N LEU A 570 5.39 -5.42 -32.44
CA LEU A 570 4.80 -5.29 -31.11
C LEU A 570 5.24 -6.47 -30.22
N SER A 571 5.70 -6.15 -29.00
CA SER A 571 5.80 -7.13 -27.92
C SER A 571 4.41 -7.52 -27.41
N ASN A 572 4.27 -8.73 -26.91
CA ASN A 572 3.06 -9.17 -26.23
C ASN A 572 2.95 -8.45 -24.87
N ALA A 573 1.72 -8.37 -24.34
CA ALA A 573 1.52 -8.09 -22.91
C ALA A 573 2.27 -9.14 -22.08
N PRO A 574 2.78 -8.78 -20.91
CA PRO A 574 2.66 -7.50 -20.22
C PRO A 574 3.68 -6.43 -20.64
N GLY A 575 4.48 -6.65 -21.68
CA GLY A 575 5.49 -5.72 -22.16
C GLY A 575 6.87 -5.94 -21.50
N GLN A 576 7.72 -4.91 -21.58
CA GLN A 576 9.09 -4.97 -21.05
C GLN A 576 9.32 -4.04 -19.87
N TYR A 577 8.57 -2.92 -19.77
CA TYR A 577 8.76 -1.94 -18.70
C TYR A 577 8.39 -2.51 -17.33
N VAL A 578 7.38 -3.34 -17.27
CA VAL A 578 6.94 -4.02 -16.06
C VAL A 578 7.98 -5.02 -15.50
N LEU A 579 8.90 -5.50 -16.36
CA LEU A 579 9.96 -6.46 -15.98
C LEU A 579 11.23 -5.80 -15.43
N LYS A 580 11.30 -4.46 -15.43
CA LYS A 580 12.48 -3.70 -14.98
C LYS A 580 12.36 -3.23 -13.54
#